data_c1d2ef867f901abd3760b86a698ad7b1
#
_entry.id   c1d2ef867f901abd3760b86a698ad7b1
#
_cell.length_a   1.000
_cell.length_b   1.000
_cell.length_c   1.000
_cell.angle_alpha   90.00
_cell.angle_beta   90.00
_cell.angle_gamma   90.00
#
_symmetry.space_group_name_H-M   'P 1'
#
loop_
_entity.id
_entity.type
_entity.pdbx_description
1 polymer ?
#
loop_
_entity_poly.entity_id
_entity_poly.type
_entity_poly.pdbx_seq_one_letter_code
_entity_poly.pdbx_strand_id
1 'polypeptide(L)'
;MSMLLFTSCADSYEGAPAKHNDAQEAGGVQPVAVTKTNSMQVYAHYMPWFETPTSNPKNEGKWGYHWTMKNCDPNKTDAKGKREIASHYYPMTGPYASGDEAVLDYQCLLMKYAGLDGVMVDWYGVNSDNSIALHKTNTEALFRALKRAGLKMSVVYEDRTLDGVSDKVGTARQDMRYLAQTFFKDDSYVKVDGRPLLLNFGPMQMESGKDWYRTFSILTTKPMFLVLNGKIGSANNGDYKSNAQGEYTWVNP
;
A
#
# COMPACT_ATOMS: atom_id res chain seq x y z
N MET A 1 -22.71 55.37 -12.06
CA MET A 1 -22.29 54.73 -10.81
C MET A 1 -22.91 53.35 -10.81
N SER A 2 -22.19 52.41 -11.36
CA SER A 2 -22.70 51.05 -11.65
C SER A 2 -22.09 50.09 -10.60
N MET A 3 -22.95 49.49 -9.83
CA MET A 3 -22.61 48.61 -8.70
C MET A 3 -22.58 47.17 -9.23
N LEU A 4 -21.38 46.57 -9.33
CA LEU A 4 -21.20 45.18 -9.65
C LEU A 4 -21.41 44.33 -8.38
N LEU A 5 -22.46 43.52 -8.40
CA LEU A 5 -22.71 42.46 -7.42
C LEU A 5 -21.87 41.24 -7.81
N PHE A 6 -20.92 40.83 -6.96
CA PHE A 6 -20.30 39.52 -7.01
C PHE A 6 -21.19 38.53 -6.27
N THR A 7 -21.79 37.61 -7.04
CA THR A 7 -22.43 36.43 -6.48
C THR A 7 -21.35 35.37 -6.26
N SER A 8 -21.15 35.01 -5.00
CA SER A 8 -20.33 33.84 -4.59
C SER A 8 -21.09 32.58 -4.92
N CYS A 9 -20.60 31.81 -5.88
CA CYS A 9 -21.01 30.41 -6.07
C CYS A 9 -20.29 29.56 -5.01
N ALA A 10 -21.03 29.13 -4.00
CA ALA A 10 -20.63 28.02 -3.14
C ALA A 10 -21.13 26.75 -3.83
N ASP A 11 -20.28 26.11 -4.61
CA ASP A 11 -20.56 24.76 -5.12
C ASP A 11 -20.34 23.74 -4.01
N SER A 12 -21.45 23.18 -3.53
CA SER A 12 -21.49 21.99 -2.71
C SER A 12 -21.11 20.79 -3.59
N TYR A 13 -19.90 20.26 -3.40
CA TYR A 13 -19.45 19.06 -4.08
C TYR A 13 -20.08 17.83 -3.39
N GLU A 14 -21.30 17.48 -3.78
CA GLU A 14 -21.90 16.17 -3.55
C GLU A 14 -21.68 15.31 -4.82
N GLY A 15 -20.53 14.65 -4.92
CA GLY A 15 -20.24 13.68 -5.95
C GLY A 15 -20.05 12.30 -5.35
N ALA A 16 -21.01 11.39 -5.55
CA ALA A 16 -20.77 9.97 -5.36
C ALA A 16 -19.61 9.52 -6.27
N PRO A 17 -18.75 8.57 -5.84
CA PRO A 17 -17.63 8.13 -6.65
C PRO A 17 -18.14 7.54 -7.97
N ALA A 18 -17.75 8.15 -9.07
CA ALA A 18 -18.03 7.65 -10.41
C ALA A 18 -17.41 6.26 -10.55
N LYS A 19 -18.22 5.27 -10.90
CA LYS A 19 -17.71 3.95 -11.30
C LYS A 19 -16.95 4.15 -12.62
N HIS A 20 -15.63 4.13 -12.54
CA HIS A 20 -14.80 4.10 -13.75
C HIS A 20 -15.01 2.75 -14.46
N ASN A 21 -15.48 2.79 -15.69
CA ASN A 21 -15.52 1.63 -16.56
C ASN A 21 -14.11 1.35 -17.07
N ASP A 22 -13.55 0.20 -16.74
CA ASP A 22 -12.22 -0.29 -17.20
C ASP A 22 -12.10 -0.40 -18.74
N ALA A 23 -13.17 -0.14 -19.50
CA ALA A 23 -13.22 -0.24 -20.97
C ALA A 23 -12.71 1.01 -21.71
N GLN A 24 -12.33 2.09 -21.02
CA GLN A 24 -11.92 3.35 -21.66
C GLN A 24 -10.40 3.57 -21.69
N GLU A 25 -9.59 2.59 -21.29
CA GLU A 25 -8.11 2.70 -21.28
C GLU A 25 -7.45 2.49 -22.67
N ALA A 26 -8.19 2.28 -23.74
CA ALA A 26 -7.63 2.03 -25.08
C ALA A 26 -7.05 3.27 -25.79
N GLY A 27 -7.03 4.43 -25.15
CA GLY A 27 -6.39 5.67 -25.63
C GLY A 27 -5.47 6.30 -24.57
N GLY A 28 -4.97 5.49 -23.64
CA GLY A 28 -4.32 5.92 -22.43
C GLY A 28 -3.11 6.81 -22.62
N VAL A 29 -3.03 7.84 -21.79
CA VAL A 29 -1.84 8.68 -21.62
C VAL A 29 -0.64 7.79 -21.32
N GLN A 30 0.38 7.81 -22.17
CA GLN A 30 1.60 7.04 -21.92
C GLN A 30 2.41 7.69 -20.79
N PRO A 31 2.90 6.91 -19.83
CA PRO A 31 3.72 7.45 -18.75
C PRO A 31 5.02 8.04 -19.29
N VAL A 32 5.34 9.24 -18.86
CA VAL A 32 6.61 9.89 -19.21
C VAL A 32 7.68 9.47 -18.21
N ALA A 33 8.81 8.99 -18.72
CA ALA A 33 9.94 8.63 -17.88
C ALA A 33 10.54 9.88 -17.21
N VAL A 34 10.92 9.74 -15.94
CA VAL A 34 11.68 10.78 -15.22
C VAL A 34 13.18 10.56 -15.47
N THR A 35 13.86 11.59 -15.96
CA THR A 35 15.31 11.55 -16.11
C THR A 35 15.97 11.80 -14.75
N LYS A 36 16.72 10.83 -14.28
CA LYS A 36 17.47 10.92 -13.01
C LYS A 36 18.96 11.16 -13.27
N THR A 37 19.61 11.86 -12.36
CA THR A 37 21.06 12.13 -12.41
C THR A 37 21.90 10.96 -11.88
N ASN A 38 21.27 10.02 -11.17
CA ASN A 38 21.91 8.80 -10.70
C ASN A 38 21.07 7.57 -11.07
N SER A 39 21.69 6.39 -11.10
CA SER A 39 21.04 5.12 -11.42
C SER A 39 20.38 4.43 -10.22
N MET A 40 20.50 4.99 -9.01
CA MET A 40 19.92 4.39 -7.81
C MET A 40 18.40 4.41 -7.89
N GLN A 41 17.78 3.27 -7.64
CA GLN A 41 16.33 3.18 -7.50
C GLN A 41 15.91 3.55 -6.08
N VAL A 42 14.88 4.39 -5.96
CA VAL A 42 14.38 4.89 -4.69
C VAL A 42 12.90 4.56 -4.57
N TYR A 43 12.54 3.86 -3.52
CA TYR A 43 11.17 3.45 -3.22
C TYR A 43 10.74 4.03 -1.87
N ALA A 44 9.50 4.50 -1.80
CA ALA A 44 8.90 4.92 -0.54
C ALA A 44 8.14 3.76 0.10
N HIS A 45 8.18 3.62 1.43
CA HIS A 45 7.20 2.79 2.11
C HIS A 45 5.82 3.44 2.02
N TYR A 46 4.80 2.62 1.72
CA TYR A 46 3.43 3.09 1.50
C TYR A 46 2.43 2.24 2.29
N MET A 47 1.58 2.92 3.06
CA MET A 47 0.57 2.29 3.92
C MET A 47 -0.83 2.59 3.39
N PRO A 48 -1.53 1.62 2.76
CA PRO A 48 -2.83 1.84 2.12
C PRO A 48 -4.02 1.63 3.08
N TRP A 49 -3.94 2.10 4.31
CA TRP A 49 -4.87 1.77 5.40
C TRP A 49 -5.76 2.93 5.87
N PHE A 50 -5.70 4.10 5.22
CA PHE A 50 -6.49 5.25 5.62
C PHE A 50 -7.92 5.17 5.06
N GLU A 51 -8.90 5.42 5.91
CA GLU A 51 -10.32 5.37 5.56
C GLU A 51 -11.06 6.61 6.07
N THR A 52 -11.96 7.12 5.23
CA THR A 52 -12.89 8.20 5.58
C THR A 52 -14.26 7.64 5.96
N PRO A 53 -15.19 8.43 6.52
CA PRO A 53 -16.55 7.98 6.83
C PRO A 53 -17.32 7.39 5.64
N THR A 54 -16.96 7.78 4.41
CA THR A 54 -17.65 7.35 3.18
C THR A 54 -16.91 6.25 2.41
N SER A 55 -15.64 5.99 2.71
CA SER A 55 -14.82 5.04 1.95
C SER A 55 -15.09 3.57 2.28
N ASN A 56 -15.57 3.29 3.50
CA ASN A 56 -15.85 1.94 3.95
C ASN A 56 -17.27 1.84 4.51
N PRO A 57 -18.22 1.23 3.79
CA PRO A 57 -19.58 1.07 4.28
C PRO A 57 -19.70 0.32 5.61
N LYS A 58 -18.73 -0.56 5.92
CA LYS A 58 -18.69 -1.29 7.20
C LYS A 58 -18.31 -0.41 8.39
N ASN A 59 -17.75 0.76 8.17
CA ASN A 59 -17.38 1.70 9.24
C ASN A 59 -18.58 2.56 9.72
N GLU A 60 -19.78 2.35 9.16
CA GLU A 60 -21.02 3.03 9.59
C GLU A 60 -20.88 4.57 9.68
N GLY A 61 -20.20 5.18 8.72
CA GLY A 61 -19.94 6.63 8.70
C GLY A 61 -18.86 7.10 9.66
N LYS A 62 -18.02 6.21 10.17
CA LYS A 62 -16.89 6.55 11.07
C LYS A 62 -15.58 6.67 10.31
N TRP A 63 -14.69 7.47 10.86
CA TRP A 63 -13.29 7.55 10.40
C TRP A 63 -12.54 6.25 10.69
N GLY A 64 -11.67 5.85 9.78
CA GLY A 64 -10.81 4.66 9.95
C GLY A 64 -9.81 4.81 11.11
N TYR A 65 -9.40 3.66 11.63
CA TYR A 65 -8.53 3.56 12.81
C TYR A 65 -7.27 4.43 12.71
N HIS A 66 -6.60 4.44 11.55
CA HIS A 66 -5.33 5.14 11.39
C HIS A 66 -5.44 6.68 11.40
N TRP A 67 -6.65 7.24 11.22
CA TRP A 67 -6.91 8.67 11.45
C TRP A 67 -7.26 8.99 12.90
N THR A 68 -7.74 7.99 13.67
CA THR A 68 -8.27 8.16 15.03
C THR A 68 -7.36 7.62 16.15
N MET A 69 -6.18 7.11 15.81
CA MET A 69 -5.21 6.62 16.79
C MET A 69 -4.92 7.70 17.85
N LYS A 70 -4.51 7.25 19.06
CA LYS A 70 -4.23 8.14 20.22
C LYS A 70 -5.41 9.07 20.59
N ASN A 71 -6.66 8.59 20.36
CA ASN A 71 -7.90 9.32 20.66
C ASN A 71 -8.09 10.63 19.85
N CYS A 72 -7.45 10.74 18.69
CA CYS A 72 -7.75 11.83 17.76
C CYS A 72 -9.17 11.70 17.20
N ASP A 73 -9.84 12.85 17.03
CA ASP A 73 -11.21 12.91 16.49
C ASP A 73 -11.27 13.81 15.25
N PRO A 74 -11.22 13.23 14.04
CA PRO A 74 -11.24 14.05 12.82
C PRO A 74 -12.55 14.81 12.56
N ASN A 75 -13.57 14.64 13.40
CA ASN A 75 -14.77 15.49 13.36
C ASN A 75 -14.53 16.86 14.01
N LYS A 76 -13.51 16.99 14.85
CA LYS A 76 -13.09 18.26 15.42
C LYS A 76 -12.15 18.99 14.45
N THR A 77 -12.30 20.30 14.39
CA THR A 77 -11.45 21.18 13.58
C THR A 77 -10.87 22.31 14.44
N ASP A 78 -9.66 22.74 14.10
CA ASP A 78 -9.06 23.94 14.68
C ASP A 78 -9.65 25.23 14.06
N ALA A 79 -9.18 26.38 14.53
CA ALA A 79 -9.62 27.70 14.03
C ALA A 79 -9.27 27.94 12.54
N LYS A 80 -8.40 27.11 11.95
CA LYS A 80 -8.01 27.15 10.53
C LYS A 80 -8.73 26.09 9.70
N GLY A 81 -9.68 25.36 10.29
CA GLY A 81 -10.43 24.29 9.63
C GLY A 81 -9.66 22.97 9.47
N LYS A 82 -8.47 22.82 10.06
CA LYS A 82 -7.73 21.54 10.03
C LYS A 82 -8.35 20.57 11.02
N ARG A 83 -8.61 19.34 10.55
CA ARG A 83 -9.15 18.24 11.37
C ARG A 83 -8.11 17.69 12.34
N GLU A 84 -8.55 17.28 13.54
CA GLU A 84 -7.70 16.56 14.50
C GLU A 84 -7.46 15.14 13.99
N ILE A 85 -6.21 14.80 13.63
CA ILE A 85 -5.84 13.49 13.05
C ILE A 85 -4.61 12.90 13.72
N ALA A 86 -4.53 11.59 13.73
CA ALA A 86 -3.39 10.82 14.25
C ALA A 86 -2.22 10.77 13.24
N SER A 87 -1.82 11.93 12.72
CA SER A 87 -0.67 12.06 11.83
C SER A 87 0.23 13.19 12.30
N HIS A 88 1.54 12.95 12.27
CA HIS A 88 2.51 13.99 12.60
C HIS A 88 2.48 15.14 11.59
N TYR A 89 2.35 14.82 10.31
CA TYR A 89 2.20 15.81 9.24
C TYR A 89 0.76 15.82 8.73
N TYR A 90 0.22 17.03 8.56
CA TYR A 90 -1.12 17.21 8.01
C TYR A 90 -1.06 17.10 6.49
N PRO A 91 -1.81 16.18 5.85
CA PRO A 91 -1.80 16.06 4.39
C PRO A 91 -2.32 17.34 3.74
N MET A 92 -1.74 17.76 2.62
CA MET A 92 -2.21 18.95 1.89
C MET A 92 -3.65 18.80 1.37
N THR A 93 -4.06 17.57 1.09
CA THR A 93 -5.43 17.21 0.71
C THR A 93 -6.40 17.10 1.88
N GLY A 94 -5.93 17.29 3.13
CA GLY A 94 -6.66 16.85 4.31
C GLY A 94 -6.63 15.33 4.48
N PRO A 95 -7.29 14.78 5.52
CA PRO A 95 -7.40 13.33 5.70
C PRO A 95 -8.22 12.72 4.57
N TYR A 96 -7.71 11.62 4.01
CA TYR A 96 -8.18 10.99 2.77
C TYR A 96 -8.45 9.50 2.95
N ALA A 97 -9.10 8.90 1.96
CA ALA A 97 -9.18 7.45 1.79
C ALA A 97 -8.04 6.96 0.89
N SER A 98 -7.33 5.90 1.30
CA SER A 98 -6.22 5.34 0.54
C SER A 98 -6.62 4.74 -0.81
N GLY A 99 -7.90 4.45 -1.02
CA GLY A 99 -8.44 3.95 -2.29
C GLY A 99 -9.02 5.03 -3.20
N ASP A 100 -8.96 6.31 -2.81
CA ASP A 100 -9.45 7.41 -3.62
C ASP A 100 -8.54 7.62 -4.85
N GLU A 101 -9.09 7.48 -6.06
CA GLU A 101 -8.31 7.52 -7.30
C GLU A 101 -7.67 8.89 -7.54
N ALA A 102 -8.34 9.98 -7.20
CA ALA A 102 -7.77 11.32 -7.38
C ALA A 102 -6.60 11.56 -6.42
N VAL A 103 -6.71 11.06 -5.18
CA VAL A 103 -5.61 11.10 -4.21
C VAL A 103 -4.44 10.24 -4.67
N LEU A 104 -4.71 9.03 -5.19
CA LEU A 104 -3.68 8.14 -5.71
C LEU A 104 -2.95 8.75 -6.91
N ASP A 105 -3.67 9.33 -7.87
CA ASP A 105 -3.06 9.99 -9.02
C ASP A 105 -2.21 11.20 -8.58
N TYR A 106 -2.72 12.02 -7.66
CA TYR A 106 -1.96 13.12 -7.08
C TYR A 106 -0.67 12.65 -6.39
N GLN A 107 -0.74 11.60 -5.57
CA GLN A 107 0.44 11.03 -4.90
C GLN A 107 1.44 10.45 -5.90
N CYS A 108 0.97 9.76 -6.95
CA CYS A 108 1.83 9.26 -8.02
C CYS A 108 2.56 10.38 -8.75
N LEU A 109 1.88 11.51 -9.04
CA LEU A 109 2.51 12.68 -9.64
C LEU A 109 3.60 13.27 -8.72
N LEU A 110 3.33 13.38 -7.41
CA LEU A 110 4.33 13.83 -6.44
C LEU A 110 5.53 12.89 -6.37
N MET A 111 5.32 11.57 -6.39
CA MET A 111 6.40 10.58 -6.42
C MET A 111 7.27 10.75 -7.66
N LYS A 112 6.66 10.91 -8.83
CA LYS A 112 7.40 11.16 -10.08
C LYS A 112 8.18 12.46 -10.01
N TYR A 113 7.57 13.53 -9.54
CA TYR A 113 8.24 14.82 -9.38
C TYR A 113 9.43 14.75 -8.42
N ALA A 114 9.31 13.96 -7.35
CA ALA A 114 10.38 13.70 -6.39
C ALA A 114 11.47 12.72 -6.90
N GLY A 115 11.30 12.12 -8.08
CA GLY A 115 12.24 11.15 -8.64
C GLY A 115 12.20 9.78 -7.98
N LEU A 116 11.07 9.41 -7.34
CA LEU A 116 10.85 8.06 -6.83
C LEU A 116 10.55 7.10 -7.99
N ASP A 117 11.01 5.86 -7.86
CA ASP A 117 10.78 4.79 -8.85
C ASP A 117 9.52 3.98 -8.53
N GLY A 118 9.00 4.12 -7.32
CA GLY A 118 7.79 3.42 -6.89
C GLY A 118 7.66 3.30 -5.38
N VAL A 119 6.94 2.26 -4.94
CA VAL A 119 6.63 2.04 -3.53
C VAL A 119 6.89 0.62 -3.07
N MET A 120 7.16 0.47 -1.77
CA MET A 120 7.11 -0.75 -0.98
C MET A 120 5.83 -0.69 -0.16
N VAL A 121 4.77 -1.39 -0.63
CA VAL A 121 3.45 -1.31 -0.02
C VAL A 121 3.32 -2.30 1.12
N ASP A 122 2.92 -1.81 2.28
CA ASP A 122 2.61 -2.62 3.44
C ASP A 122 1.31 -3.40 3.21
N TRP A 123 1.34 -4.73 3.42
CA TRP A 123 0.25 -5.60 2.99
C TRP A 123 -0.03 -6.75 3.97
N TYR A 124 -1.30 -6.88 4.36
CA TYR A 124 -1.77 -7.69 5.47
C TYR A 124 -2.43 -9.02 5.07
N GLY A 125 -2.22 -9.49 3.85
CA GLY A 125 -2.85 -10.73 3.35
C GLY A 125 -4.21 -10.51 2.71
N VAL A 126 -4.85 -11.60 2.26
CA VAL A 126 -6.17 -11.54 1.61
C VAL A 126 -7.32 -11.51 2.60
N ASN A 127 -7.09 -11.98 3.83
CA ASN A 127 -8.08 -12.09 4.91
C ASN A 127 -7.76 -11.08 6.00
N SER A 128 -7.95 -9.79 5.72
CA SER A 128 -7.76 -8.74 6.71
C SER A 128 -8.95 -8.58 7.64
N ASP A 129 -8.67 -8.16 8.86
CA ASP A 129 -9.70 -7.84 9.84
C ASP A 129 -10.40 -6.49 9.55
N ASN A 130 -11.35 -6.12 10.41
CA ASN A 130 -12.13 -4.91 10.25
C ASN A 130 -11.31 -3.61 10.33
N SER A 131 -10.13 -3.61 10.98
CA SER A 131 -9.31 -2.39 11.16
C SER A 131 -8.55 -2.02 9.90
N ILE A 132 -8.36 -2.98 8.99
CA ILE A 132 -7.61 -2.84 7.73
C ILE A 132 -8.36 -3.48 6.55
N ALA A 133 -9.71 -3.53 6.63
CA ALA A 133 -10.55 -4.28 5.70
C ALA A 133 -10.37 -3.89 4.23
N LEU A 134 -10.05 -2.61 3.96
CA LEU A 134 -9.88 -2.11 2.60
C LEU A 134 -8.45 -2.16 2.09
N HIS A 135 -7.45 -2.58 2.89
CA HIS A 135 -6.05 -2.46 2.47
C HIS A 135 -5.75 -3.27 1.20
N LYS A 136 -6.36 -4.45 1.02
CA LYS A 136 -6.22 -5.26 -0.19
C LYS A 136 -6.75 -4.51 -1.42
N THR A 137 -7.98 -4.02 -1.35
CA THR A 137 -8.63 -3.25 -2.42
C THR A 137 -7.90 -1.94 -2.70
N ASN A 138 -7.44 -1.25 -1.65
CA ASN A 138 -6.65 -0.04 -1.76
C ASN A 138 -5.29 -0.31 -2.43
N THR A 139 -4.65 -1.45 -2.12
CA THR A 139 -3.41 -1.87 -2.79
C THR A 139 -3.63 -2.14 -4.28
N GLU A 140 -4.75 -2.76 -4.65
CA GLU A 140 -5.11 -2.97 -6.06
C GLU A 140 -5.33 -1.63 -6.79
N ALA A 141 -6.03 -0.67 -6.15
CA ALA A 141 -6.23 0.67 -6.70
C ALA A 141 -4.89 1.42 -6.85
N LEU A 142 -4.05 1.38 -5.82
CA LEU A 142 -2.69 1.93 -5.87
C LEU A 142 -1.87 1.33 -7.03
N PHE A 143 -1.91 0.01 -7.19
CA PHE A 143 -1.16 -0.65 -8.27
C PHE A 143 -1.60 -0.17 -9.66
N ARG A 144 -2.91 -0.01 -9.87
CA ARG A 144 -3.42 0.58 -11.13
C ARG A 144 -2.92 2.01 -11.34
N ALA A 145 -2.93 2.85 -10.30
CA ALA A 145 -2.42 4.23 -10.40
C ALA A 145 -0.91 4.28 -10.69
N LEU A 146 -0.12 3.44 -10.01
CA LEU A 146 1.32 3.32 -10.25
C LEU A 146 1.62 2.89 -11.69
N LYS A 147 0.86 1.95 -12.25
CA LYS A 147 1.00 1.54 -13.66
C LYS A 147 0.74 2.69 -14.62
N ARG A 148 -0.36 3.44 -14.41
CA ARG A 148 -0.66 4.63 -15.21
C ARG A 148 0.46 5.67 -15.14
N ALA A 149 1.10 5.80 -14.00
CA ALA A 149 2.21 6.73 -13.79
C ALA A 149 3.58 6.20 -14.28
N GLY A 150 3.68 4.91 -14.65
CA GLY A 150 4.96 4.27 -14.98
C GLY A 150 5.87 4.07 -13.76
N LEU A 151 5.28 3.95 -12.57
CA LEU A 151 5.95 3.64 -11.32
C LEU A 151 5.84 2.15 -11.00
N LYS A 152 6.66 1.67 -10.06
CA LYS A 152 6.71 0.25 -9.68
C LYS A 152 6.22 0.03 -8.25
N MET A 153 5.88 -1.22 -7.96
CA MET A 153 5.46 -1.66 -6.63
C MET A 153 6.19 -2.93 -6.22
N SER A 154 6.53 -3.03 -4.95
CA SER A 154 6.80 -4.28 -4.25
C SER A 154 5.95 -4.38 -3.00
N VAL A 155 5.74 -5.58 -2.48
CA VAL A 155 4.95 -5.84 -1.27
C VAL A 155 5.86 -6.03 -0.08
N VAL A 156 5.48 -5.41 1.04
CA VAL A 156 5.96 -5.71 2.39
C VAL A 156 4.87 -6.53 3.07
N TYR A 157 5.07 -7.83 3.20
CA TYR A 157 4.10 -8.74 3.78
C TYR A 157 4.17 -8.69 5.31
N GLU A 158 3.03 -8.48 5.95
CA GLU A 158 2.91 -8.52 7.41
C GLU A 158 2.38 -9.87 7.88
N ASP A 159 3.27 -10.80 8.22
CA ASP A 159 2.89 -12.12 8.76
C ASP A 159 2.28 -12.04 10.17
N ARG A 160 2.30 -10.88 10.82
CA ARG A 160 1.62 -10.61 12.09
C ARG A 160 0.12 -10.92 12.01
N THR A 161 -0.51 -10.79 10.84
CA THR A 161 -1.94 -11.13 10.64
C THR A 161 -2.23 -12.63 10.76
N LEU A 162 -1.20 -13.45 10.84
CA LEU A 162 -1.32 -14.89 11.11
C LEU A 162 -1.39 -15.20 12.62
N ASP A 163 -1.42 -14.18 13.48
CA ASP A 163 -1.63 -14.38 14.92
C ASP A 163 -3.00 -15.00 15.17
N GLY A 164 -3.04 -16.03 16.03
CA GLY A 164 -4.27 -16.79 16.32
C GLY A 164 -4.76 -17.69 15.17
N VAL A 165 -4.12 -17.69 13.99
CA VAL A 165 -4.51 -18.55 12.87
C VAL A 165 -3.98 -19.96 13.09
N SER A 166 -4.86 -20.96 13.04
CA SER A 166 -4.52 -22.37 13.28
C SER A 166 -3.64 -22.96 12.18
N ASP A 167 -3.93 -22.64 10.90
CA ASP A 167 -3.11 -23.05 9.74
C ASP A 167 -2.41 -21.84 9.11
N LYS A 168 -1.36 -21.36 9.78
CA LYS A 168 -0.57 -20.21 9.32
C LYS A 168 0.04 -20.44 7.92
N VAL A 169 0.56 -21.62 7.66
CA VAL A 169 1.17 -21.96 6.37
C VAL A 169 0.12 -22.01 5.26
N GLY A 170 -1.04 -22.62 5.52
CA GLY A 170 -2.14 -22.64 4.55
C GLY A 170 -2.64 -21.26 4.20
N THR A 171 -2.78 -20.37 5.19
CA THR A 171 -3.18 -18.97 5.00
C THR A 171 -2.11 -18.20 4.22
N ALA A 172 -0.84 -18.27 4.63
CA ALA A 172 0.25 -17.63 3.91
C ALA A 172 0.38 -18.13 2.46
N ARG A 173 0.06 -19.40 2.17
CA ARG A 173 -0.02 -19.92 0.80
C ARG A 173 -1.14 -19.28 0.00
N GLN A 174 -2.30 -18.99 0.60
CA GLN A 174 -3.39 -18.28 -0.08
C GLN A 174 -2.93 -16.86 -0.45
N ASP A 175 -2.26 -16.18 0.49
CA ASP A 175 -1.68 -14.87 0.27
C ASP A 175 -0.68 -14.89 -0.90
N MET A 176 0.26 -15.84 -0.90
CA MET A 176 1.25 -15.97 -1.96
C MET A 176 0.64 -16.31 -3.33
N ARG A 177 -0.41 -17.14 -3.38
CA ARG A 177 -1.16 -17.39 -4.63
C ARG A 177 -1.77 -16.11 -5.17
N TYR A 178 -2.41 -15.35 -4.29
CA TYR A 178 -3.02 -14.07 -4.66
C TYR A 178 -1.96 -13.10 -5.22
N LEU A 179 -0.84 -12.91 -4.54
CA LEU A 179 0.25 -12.05 -5.01
C LEU A 179 0.80 -12.51 -6.36
N ALA A 180 0.98 -13.84 -6.54
CA ALA A 180 1.48 -14.40 -7.78
C ALA A 180 0.50 -14.24 -8.96
N GLN A 181 -0.78 -14.28 -8.71
CA GLN A 181 -1.83 -14.12 -9.73
C GLN A 181 -2.06 -12.66 -10.10
N THR A 182 -1.96 -11.76 -9.11
CA THR A 182 -2.38 -10.37 -9.24
C THR A 182 -1.20 -9.44 -9.59
N PHE A 183 -0.01 -9.65 -9.00
CA PHE A 183 1.06 -8.68 -9.07
C PHE A 183 2.39 -9.22 -9.64
N PHE A 184 2.87 -10.38 -9.20
CA PHE A 184 4.25 -10.83 -9.46
C PHE A 184 4.62 -10.95 -10.93
N LYS A 185 3.66 -11.22 -11.80
CA LYS A 185 3.89 -11.37 -13.25
C LYS A 185 3.95 -10.04 -13.98
N ASP A 186 3.38 -8.99 -13.41
CA ASP A 186 3.29 -7.69 -14.05
C ASP A 186 4.67 -7.01 -14.12
N ASP A 187 4.91 -6.26 -15.19
CA ASP A 187 6.18 -5.55 -15.38
C ASP A 187 6.33 -4.34 -14.45
N SER A 188 5.22 -3.84 -13.90
CA SER A 188 5.23 -2.81 -12.87
C SER A 188 5.51 -3.35 -11.46
N TYR A 189 5.62 -4.67 -11.29
CA TYR A 189 6.10 -5.25 -10.04
C TYR A 189 7.64 -5.31 -10.04
N VAL A 190 8.24 -4.90 -8.91
CA VAL A 190 9.71 -4.90 -8.77
C VAL A 190 10.25 -6.32 -8.83
N LYS A 191 11.22 -6.55 -9.69
CA LYS A 191 11.93 -7.83 -9.83
C LYS A 191 13.43 -7.63 -9.65
N VAL A 192 14.06 -8.56 -8.97
CA VAL A 192 15.52 -8.65 -8.81
C VAL A 192 15.96 -10.00 -9.35
N ASP A 193 16.86 -10.00 -10.32
CA ASP A 193 17.33 -11.21 -11.02
C ASP A 193 16.18 -12.06 -11.56
N GLY A 194 15.15 -11.42 -12.14
CA GLY A 194 13.96 -12.05 -12.68
C GLY A 194 12.97 -12.61 -11.64
N ARG A 195 13.25 -12.44 -10.36
CA ARG A 195 12.41 -12.89 -9.24
C ARG A 195 11.61 -11.71 -8.67
N PRO A 196 10.32 -11.88 -8.35
CA PRO A 196 9.54 -10.80 -7.69
C PRO A 196 10.16 -10.49 -6.33
N LEU A 197 10.37 -9.21 -6.04
CA LEU A 197 10.85 -8.77 -4.73
C LEU A 197 9.70 -8.82 -3.72
N LEU A 198 9.92 -9.51 -2.61
CA LEU A 198 8.99 -9.59 -1.49
C LEU A 198 9.74 -9.26 -0.20
N LEU A 199 9.26 -8.28 0.53
CA LEU A 199 9.75 -7.97 1.87
C LEU A 199 8.79 -8.57 2.89
N ASN A 200 9.28 -8.85 4.11
CA ASN A 200 8.44 -9.22 5.24
C ASN A 200 8.73 -8.30 6.41
N PHE A 201 7.69 -7.66 6.96
CA PHE A 201 7.80 -6.92 8.22
C PHE A 201 7.79 -7.93 9.39
N GLY A 202 8.89 -8.65 9.49
CA GLY A 202 9.07 -9.77 10.42
C GLY A 202 10.25 -10.65 9.98
N PRO A 203 10.19 -11.98 10.18
CA PRO A 203 9.04 -12.79 10.65
C PRO A 203 8.60 -12.50 12.09
N MET A 204 7.28 -12.49 12.31
CA MET A 204 6.68 -12.37 13.64
C MET A 204 5.89 -13.61 14.05
N GLN A 205 5.20 -14.25 13.10
CA GLN A 205 4.35 -15.42 13.35
C GLN A 205 4.88 -16.69 12.67
N MET A 206 5.65 -16.55 11.60
CA MET A 206 6.26 -17.65 10.85
C MET A 206 7.77 -17.70 11.08
N GLU A 207 8.20 -17.97 12.30
CA GLU A 207 9.61 -18.01 12.71
C GLU A 207 10.31 -19.34 12.37
N SER A 208 9.77 -20.12 11.45
CA SER A 208 10.32 -21.39 10.99
C SER A 208 10.72 -21.35 9.52
N GLY A 209 11.97 -21.64 9.22
CA GLY A 209 12.45 -21.77 7.85
C GLY A 209 11.69 -22.84 7.07
N LYS A 210 11.24 -23.92 7.73
CA LYS A 210 10.39 -24.95 7.14
C LYS A 210 9.04 -24.37 6.68
N ASP A 211 8.44 -23.48 7.43
CA ASP A 211 7.14 -22.90 7.10
C ASP A 211 7.26 -21.92 5.93
N TRP A 212 8.29 -21.09 5.87
CA TRP A 212 8.60 -20.27 4.69
C TRP A 212 8.88 -21.10 3.45
N TYR A 213 9.67 -22.17 3.58
CA TYR A 213 9.90 -23.09 2.48
C TYR A 213 8.59 -23.70 1.95
N ARG A 214 7.73 -24.18 2.84
CA ARG A 214 6.41 -24.74 2.47
C ARG A 214 5.52 -23.68 1.84
N THR A 215 5.55 -22.45 2.35
CA THR A 215 4.79 -21.32 1.82
C THR A 215 5.19 -21.01 0.38
N PHE A 216 6.48 -20.91 0.10
CA PHE A 216 6.97 -20.60 -1.25
C PHE A 216 7.00 -21.80 -2.20
N SER A 217 6.85 -23.04 -1.72
CA SER A 217 6.91 -24.25 -2.56
C SER A 217 5.79 -24.33 -3.59
N ILE A 218 4.72 -23.55 -3.44
CA ILE A 218 3.59 -23.52 -4.38
C ILE A 218 3.81 -22.53 -5.54
N LEU A 219 4.86 -21.72 -5.49
CA LEU A 219 5.14 -20.69 -6.48
C LEU A 219 6.05 -21.26 -7.58
N THR A 220 5.74 -20.96 -8.83
CA THR A 220 6.61 -21.32 -9.98
C THR A 220 7.95 -20.59 -9.88
N THR A 221 7.94 -19.32 -9.50
CA THR A 221 9.14 -18.51 -9.25
C THR A 221 9.13 -18.07 -7.80
N LYS A 222 10.12 -18.50 -7.03
CA LYS A 222 10.27 -18.05 -5.63
C LYS A 222 10.66 -16.57 -5.60
N PRO A 223 10.12 -15.78 -4.67
CA PRO A 223 10.48 -14.38 -4.55
C PRO A 223 11.96 -14.19 -4.15
N MET A 224 12.53 -13.06 -4.52
CA MET A 224 13.67 -12.49 -3.82
C MET A 224 13.12 -11.99 -2.48
N PHE A 225 13.38 -12.74 -1.41
CA PHE A 225 12.74 -12.54 -0.12
C PHE A 225 13.68 -11.87 0.86
N LEU A 226 13.28 -10.71 1.38
CA LEU A 226 14.02 -9.95 2.38
C LEU A 226 13.20 -9.85 3.67
N VAL A 227 13.87 -9.90 4.81
CA VAL A 227 13.25 -9.83 6.13
C VAL A 227 13.81 -8.65 6.94
N LEU A 228 13.16 -8.31 8.04
CA LEU A 228 13.67 -7.28 8.94
C LEU A 228 15.06 -7.62 9.47
N ASN A 229 15.85 -6.60 9.74
CA ASN A 229 17.18 -6.72 10.33
C ASN A 229 17.16 -7.57 11.61
N GLY A 230 18.08 -8.54 11.70
CA GLY A 230 18.14 -9.52 12.77
C GLY A 230 17.17 -10.70 12.66
N LYS A 231 16.37 -10.79 11.58
CA LYS A 231 15.34 -11.83 11.40
C LYS A 231 15.69 -12.92 10.37
N ILE A 232 16.81 -12.80 9.68
CA ILE A 232 17.20 -13.78 8.66
C ILE A 232 17.39 -15.18 9.24
N GLY A 233 17.85 -15.27 10.49
CA GLY A 233 18.00 -16.53 11.21
C GLY A 233 16.67 -17.26 11.41
N SER A 234 15.58 -16.53 11.67
CA SER A 234 14.23 -17.10 11.80
C SER A 234 13.70 -17.61 10.46
N ALA A 235 13.87 -16.84 9.38
CA ALA A 235 13.41 -17.23 8.05
C ALA A 235 14.20 -18.40 7.45
N ASN A 236 15.46 -18.59 7.85
CA ASN A 236 16.42 -19.52 7.27
C ASN A 236 16.88 -20.62 8.26
N ASN A 237 16.17 -20.90 9.34
CA ASN A 237 16.60 -21.90 10.32
C ASN A 237 16.50 -23.35 9.81
N GLY A 238 17.21 -24.24 10.48
CA GLY A 238 17.27 -25.65 10.14
C GLY A 238 17.96 -25.90 8.79
N ASP A 239 17.38 -26.79 7.99
CA ASP A 239 17.88 -27.16 6.65
C ASP A 239 17.42 -26.19 5.53
N TYR A 240 16.73 -25.13 5.90
CA TYR A 240 16.07 -24.19 4.95
C TYR A 240 16.82 -22.86 4.81
N LYS A 241 18.14 -22.92 4.61
CA LYS A 241 19.07 -21.78 4.70
C LYS A 241 18.98 -20.74 3.56
N SER A 242 18.05 -20.92 2.62
CA SER A 242 17.99 -20.09 1.42
C SER A 242 16.59 -19.50 1.13
N ASN A 243 15.71 -19.44 2.12
CA ASN A 243 14.41 -18.79 1.91
C ASN A 243 14.57 -17.28 1.75
N ALA A 244 15.19 -16.63 2.74
CA ALA A 244 15.53 -15.22 2.67
C ALA A 244 16.95 -15.02 2.15
N GLN A 245 17.15 -14.03 1.28
CA GLN A 245 18.42 -13.67 0.67
C GLN A 245 19.08 -12.45 1.31
N GLY A 246 18.39 -11.76 2.20
CA GLY A 246 18.93 -10.57 2.87
C GLY A 246 17.96 -9.98 3.89
N GLU A 247 18.42 -8.89 4.47
CA GLU A 247 17.68 -8.13 5.47
C GLU A 247 17.55 -6.68 5.03
N TYR A 248 16.52 -6.01 5.53
CA TYR A 248 16.35 -4.57 5.39
C TYR A 248 16.03 -3.94 6.74
N THR A 249 16.37 -2.67 6.89
CA THR A 249 16.14 -1.94 8.14
C THR A 249 14.86 -1.12 8.02
N TRP A 250 13.95 -1.27 8.98
CA TRP A 250 12.86 -0.35 9.16
C TRP A 250 13.36 0.92 9.86
N VAL A 251 12.85 2.07 9.44
CA VAL A 251 13.22 3.34 10.07
C VAL A 251 12.77 3.32 11.52
N ASN A 252 13.71 3.48 12.43
CA ASN A 252 13.44 3.67 13.84
C ASN A 252 13.37 5.19 14.06
N PRO A 253 12.21 5.75 14.44
CA PRO A 253 12.04 7.19 14.64
C PRO A 253 12.85 7.71 15.84
#